data_6157f75ad2f119f17c8cc0dd8219cf54
#
_entry.id   6157f75ad2f119f17c8cc0dd8219cf54
#
_cell.length_a   1.000
_cell.length_b   1.000
_cell.length_c   1.000
_cell.angle_alpha   90.00
_cell.angle_beta   90.00
_cell.angle_gamma   90.00
#
_symmetry.space_group_name_H-M   'P 1'
#
loop_
_entity.id
_entity.type
_entity.pdbx_description
1 polymer ?
#
loop_
_entity_poly.entity_id
_entity_poly.type
_entity_poly.pdbx_seq_one_letter_code
_entity_poly.pdbx_strand_id
1 'polypeptide(L)'
;MPKKVMIVEDNELNLKLFTDLLAAHKFIVEGVKDGRLALEQAKMFAPDLVIMDIQLPHVSGLDLIEAMQKDAALKSIPVLAVTAYAGKGDEDRIMAAGARGYLSKPVSVMKFLEAVNGILG
;
A
#
# COMPACT_ATOMS: atom_id res chain seq x y z
N MET A 1 15.64 -2.90 14.30
CA MET A 1 14.59 -3.81 13.81
C MET A 1 14.17 -3.42 12.41
N PRO A 2 14.23 -4.33 11.44
CA PRO A 2 13.74 -4.02 10.09
C PRO A 2 12.24 -3.73 10.11
N LYS A 3 11.84 -2.79 9.29
CA LYS A 3 10.42 -2.48 9.13
C LYS A 3 9.77 -3.47 8.18
N LYS A 4 8.51 -3.76 8.42
CA LYS A 4 7.71 -4.66 7.61
C LYS A 4 6.77 -3.87 6.70
N VAL A 5 6.77 -4.21 5.41
CA VAL A 5 5.91 -3.56 4.42
C VAL A 5 5.10 -4.62 3.70
N MET A 6 3.80 -4.45 3.68
CA MET A 6 2.92 -5.32 2.89
C MET A 6 2.50 -4.57 1.62
N ILE A 7 2.58 -5.26 0.49
CA ILE A 7 2.21 -4.67 -0.80
C ILE A 7 1.01 -5.42 -1.37
N VAL A 8 -0.07 -4.70 -1.63
CA VAL A 8 -1.26 -5.27 -2.26
C VAL A 8 -1.30 -4.79 -3.71
N GLU A 9 -0.98 -5.68 -4.64
CA GLU A 9 -0.83 -5.38 -6.06
C GLU A 9 -1.11 -6.66 -6.86
N ASP A 10 -2.06 -6.60 -7.79
CA ASP A 10 -2.42 -7.76 -8.59
C ASP A 10 -1.49 -8.00 -9.79
N ASN A 11 -0.80 -6.99 -10.27
CA ASN A 11 0.15 -7.13 -11.37
C ASN A 11 1.46 -7.74 -10.87
N GLU A 12 1.78 -8.94 -11.33
CA GLU A 12 2.95 -9.68 -10.86
C GLU A 12 4.26 -8.94 -11.07
N LEU A 13 4.40 -8.26 -12.21
CA LEU A 13 5.63 -7.55 -12.53
C LEU A 13 5.83 -6.36 -11.58
N ASN A 14 4.78 -5.59 -11.33
CA ASN A 14 4.84 -4.47 -10.40
C ASN A 14 5.10 -4.96 -8.98
N LEU A 15 4.42 -6.02 -8.58
CA LEU A 15 4.61 -6.59 -7.24
C LEU A 15 6.06 -7.03 -7.03
N LYS A 16 6.62 -7.74 -8.02
CA LYS A 16 8.01 -8.18 -7.96
C LYS A 16 8.98 -6.99 -7.90
N LEU A 17 8.73 -5.97 -8.70
CA LEU A 17 9.59 -4.78 -8.74
C LEU A 17 9.62 -4.09 -7.37
N PHE A 18 8.45 -3.84 -6.79
CA PHE A 18 8.37 -3.18 -5.48
C PHE A 18 8.95 -4.06 -4.37
N THR A 19 8.67 -5.36 -4.42
CA THR A 19 9.17 -6.30 -3.43
C THR A 19 10.70 -6.35 -3.45
N ASP A 20 11.28 -6.50 -4.63
CA ASP A 20 12.73 -6.58 -4.78
C ASP A 20 13.41 -5.27 -4.35
N LEU A 21 12.80 -4.14 -4.70
CA LEU A 21 13.33 -2.83 -4.35
C LEU A 21 13.37 -2.63 -2.84
N LEU A 22 12.27 -2.94 -2.16
CA LEU A 22 12.20 -2.78 -0.71
C LEU A 22 13.09 -3.79 0.01
N ALA A 23 13.16 -5.02 -0.48
CA ALA A 23 14.03 -6.02 0.10
C ALA A 23 15.50 -5.60 -0.01
N ALA A 24 15.89 -4.98 -1.11
CA ALA A 24 17.25 -4.45 -1.30
C ALA A 24 17.57 -3.34 -0.29
N HIS A 25 16.55 -2.63 0.18
CA HIS A 25 16.68 -1.59 1.21
C HIS A 25 16.41 -2.12 2.62
N LYS A 26 16.48 -3.43 2.79
CA LYS A 26 16.41 -4.14 4.08
C LYS A 26 15.06 -4.10 4.78
N PHE A 27 13.99 -3.91 4.01
CA PHE A 27 12.63 -4.09 4.53
C PHE A 27 12.26 -5.58 4.47
N ILE A 28 11.39 -5.99 5.38
CA ILE A 28 10.77 -7.31 5.32
C ILE A 28 9.46 -7.10 4.55
N VAL A 29 9.28 -7.81 3.45
CA VAL A 29 8.18 -7.53 2.53
C VAL A 29 7.27 -8.76 2.37
N GLU A 30 5.96 -8.52 2.38
CA GLU A 30 4.98 -9.53 2.00
C GLU A 30 4.12 -8.98 0.86
N GLY A 31 4.02 -9.75 -0.23
CA GLY A 31 3.20 -9.39 -1.37
C GLY A 31 1.86 -10.10 -1.33
N VAL A 32 0.78 -9.36 -1.62
CA VAL A 32 -0.57 -9.90 -1.69
C VAL A 32 -1.13 -9.55 -3.07
N LYS A 33 -1.38 -10.55 -3.90
CA LYS A 33 -1.92 -10.34 -5.25
C LYS A 33 -3.43 -10.19 -5.25
N ASP A 34 -4.12 -10.84 -4.32
CA ASP A 34 -5.57 -10.84 -4.25
C ASP A 34 -6.03 -9.92 -3.13
N GLY A 35 -6.64 -8.79 -3.51
CA GLY A 35 -7.11 -7.81 -2.54
C GLY A 35 -8.11 -8.35 -1.55
N ARG A 36 -8.83 -9.42 -1.91
CA ARG A 36 -9.80 -10.04 -1.00
C ARG A 36 -9.14 -10.64 0.24
N LEU A 37 -7.84 -10.93 0.16
CA LEU A 37 -7.07 -11.51 1.27
C LEU A 37 -6.30 -10.44 2.06
N ALA A 38 -6.34 -9.18 1.63
CA ALA A 38 -5.48 -8.15 2.18
C ALA A 38 -5.68 -7.90 3.68
N LEU A 39 -6.92 -7.83 4.13
CA LEU A 39 -7.20 -7.54 5.54
C LEU A 39 -6.71 -8.66 6.46
N GLU A 40 -6.95 -9.91 6.09
CA GLU A 40 -6.47 -11.06 6.85
C GLU A 40 -4.95 -11.12 6.89
N GLN A 41 -4.32 -10.93 5.73
CA GLN A 41 -2.86 -10.95 5.63
C GLN A 41 -2.24 -9.81 6.46
N ALA A 42 -2.86 -8.64 6.46
CA ALA A 42 -2.38 -7.53 7.26
C ALA A 42 -2.42 -7.85 8.75
N LYS A 43 -3.48 -8.50 9.21
CA LYS A 43 -3.57 -8.90 10.62
C LYS A 43 -2.51 -9.93 11.00
N MET A 44 -2.22 -10.86 10.10
CA MET A 44 -1.23 -11.92 10.35
C MET A 44 0.19 -11.39 10.28
N PHE A 45 0.47 -10.58 9.28
CA PHE A 45 1.82 -10.06 9.05
C PHE A 45 2.18 -8.91 9.99
N ALA A 46 1.19 -8.14 10.41
CA ALA A 46 1.36 -6.95 11.24
C ALA A 46 2.39 -5.97 10.66
N PRO A 47 2.13 -5.44 9.45
CA PRO A 47 3.09 -4.55 8.79
C PRO A 47 3.17 -3.18 9.46
N ASP A 48 4.30 -2.51 9.23
CA ASP A 48 4.49 -1.12 9.65
C ASP A 48 3.93 -0.15 8.60
N LEU A 49 3.74 -0.64 7.36
CA LEU A 49 3.20 0.14 6.24
C LEU A 49 2.53 -0.82 5.26
N VAL A 50 1.40 -0.40 4.71
CA VAL A 50 0.75 -1.11 3.60
C VAL A 50 0.81 -0.23 2.36
N ILE A 51 1.29 -0.80 1.25
CA ILE A 51 1.24 -0.14 -0.06
C ILE A 51 0.07 -0.76 -0.79
N MET A 52 -0.92 0.06 -1.14
CA MET A 52 -2.21 -0.39 -1.64
C MET A 52 -2.48 0.13 -3.04
N ASP A 53 -2.57 -0.78 -4.02
CA ASP A 53 -3.05 -0.43 -5.34
C ASP A 53 -4.54 -0.14 -5.26
N ILE A 54 -4.96 0.97 -5.85
CA ILE A 54 -6.38 1.37 -5.82
C ILE A 54 -7.18 0.56 -6.85
N GLN A 55 -6.59 0.29 -8.03
CA GLN A 55 -7.27 -0.43 -9.11
C GLN A 55 -7.02 -1.92 -9.02
N LEU A 56 -7.67 -2.58 -8.06
CA LEU A 56 -7.58 -4.03 -7.91
C LEU A 56 -8.81 -4.71 -8.51
N PRO A 57 -8.66 -5.95 -9.03
CA PRO A 57 -9.84 -6.72 -9.42
C PRO A 57 -10.59 -7.18 -8.17
N HIS A 58 -11.88 -7.40 -8.30
CA HIS A 58 -12.78 -7.95 -7.26
C HIS A 58 -13.08 -7.02 -6.09
N VAL A 59 -12.14 -6.19 -5.65
CA VAL A 59 -12.35 -5.27 -4.55
C VAL A 59 -11.52 -4.01 -4.79
N SER A 60 -12.09 -2.85 -4.50
CA SER A 60 -11.36 -1.58 -4.67
C SER A 60 -10.38 -1.37 -3.53
N GLY A 61 -9.19 -0.85 -3.87
CA GLY A 61 -8.22 -0.45 -2.84
C GLY A 61 -8.78 0.61 -1.90
N LEU A 62 -9.67 1.49 -2.41
CA LEU A 62 -10.32 2.48 -1.55
C LEU A 62 -11.17 1.82 -0.47
N ASP A 63 -11.93 0.79 -0.85
CA ASP A 63 -12.75 0.05 0.11
C ASP A 63 -11.89 -0.64 1.16
N LEU A 64 -10.73 -1.16 0.75
CA LEU A 64 -9.80 -1.80 1.68
C LEU A 64 -9.21 -0.79 2.65
N ILE A 65 -8.85 0.40 2.18
CA ILE A 65 -8.32 1.45 3.05
C ILE A 65 -9.37 1.86 4.07
N GLU A 66 -10.62 2.06 3.64
CA GLU A 66 -11.71 2.40 4.55
C GLU A 66 -11.96 1.30 5.58
N ALA A 67 -11.92 0.04 5.14
CA ALA A 67 -12.10 -1.10 6.05
C ALA A 67 -10.99 -1.15 7.10
N MET A 68 -9.75 -0.84 6.70
CA MET A 68 -8.64 -0.79 7.64
C MET A 68 -8.85 0.27 8.73
N GLN A 69 -9.41 1.43 8.35
CA GLN A 69 -9.67 2.50 9.31
C GLN A 69 -10.71 2.13 10.36
N LYS A 70 -11.60 1.20 10.02
CA LYS A 70 -12.67 0.74 10.91
C LYS A 70 -12.27 -0.47 11.75
N ASP A 71 -11.10 -1.05 11.49
CA ASP A 71 -10.63 -2.25 12.20
C ASP A 71 -9.65 -1.84 13.29
N ALA A 72 -9.95 -2.24 14.53
CA ALA A 72 -9.14 -1.86 15.68
C ALA A 72 -7.69 -2.33 15.57
N ALA A 73 -7.44 -3.46 14.90
CA ALA A 73 -6.09 -4.00 14.73
C ALA A 73 -5.32 -3.31 13.60
N LEU A 74 -6.02 -2.68 12.63
CA LEU A 74 -5.40 -2.17 11.42
C LEU A 74 -5.40 -0.65 11.30
N LYS A 75 -6.25 0.03 12.05
CA LYS A 75 -6.45 1.48 11.87
C LYS A 75 -5.20 2.33 12.12
N SER A 76 -4.25 1.84 12.87
CA SER A 76 -3.01 2.57 13.15
C SER A 76 -1.93 2.34 12.10
N ILE A 77 -2.12 1.38 11.19
CA ILE A 77 -1.14 1.07 10.15
C ILE A 77 -1.29 2.08 9.02
N PRO A 78 -0.24 2.85 8.68
CA PRO A 78 -0.32 3.80 7.58
C PRO A 78 -0.44 3.09 6.23
N VAL A 79 -1.17 3.71 5.31
CA VAL A 79 -1.36 3.19 3.96
C VAL A 79 -0.84 4.21 2.95
N LEU A 80 0.01 3.74 2.04
CA LEU A 80 0.46 4.51 0.89
C LEU A 80 -0.28 3.97 -0.32
N ALA A 81 -1.16 4.77 -0.91
CA ALA A 81 -1.94 4.36 -2.07
C ALA A 81 -1.14 4.53 -3.35
N VAL A 82 -1.36 3.62 -4.31
CA VAL A 82 -0.78 3.72 -5.65
C VAL A 82 -1.92 3.66 -6.65
N THR A 83 -2.01 4.63 -7.56
CA THR A 83 -3.14 4.74 -8.44
C THR A 83 -2.74 5.14 -9.85
N ALA A 84 -3.44 4.59 -10.87
CA ALA A 84 -3.30 5.03 -12.25
C ALA A 84 -4.09 6.33 -12.50
N TYR A 85 -4.99 6.69 -11.60
CA TYR A 85 -5.82 7.89 -11.72
C TYR A 85 -5.41 8.88 -10.63
N ALA A 86 -4.85 10.01 -11.03
CA ALA A 86 -4.34 11.01 -10.11
C ALA A 86 -4.96 12.38 -10.37
N GLY A 87 -6.23 12.41 -10.76
CA GLY A 87 -6.98 13.65 -10.85
C GLY A 87 -7.26 14.20 -9.47
N LYS A 88 -7.55 15.50 -9.37
CA LYS A 88 -7.76 16.15 -8.08
C LYS A 88 -8.86 15.49 -7.24
N GLY A 89 -9.96 15.10 -7.88
CA GLY A 89 -11.05 14.43 -7.18
C GLY A 89 -10.65 13.06 -6.66
N ASP A 90 -9.79 12.36 -7.39
CA ASP A 90 -9.30 11.02 -6.98
C ASP A 90 -8.38 11.12 -5.77
N GLU A 91 -7.49 12.13 -5.76
CA GLU A 91 -6.61 12.37 -4.62
C GLU A 91 -7.41 12.63 -3.35
N ASP A 92 -8.42 13.48 -3.46
CA ASP A 92 -9.29 13.83 -2.32
C ASP A 92 -9.98 12.59 -1.77
N ARG A 93 -10.48 11.72 -2.63
CA ARG A 93 -11.14 10.48 -2.21
C ARG A 93 -10.19 9.52 -1.53
N ILE A 94 -8.96 9.40 -2.07
CA ILE A 94 -7.95 8.53 -1.48
C ILE A 94 -7.58 9.00 -0.08
N MET A 95 -7.32 10.28 0.09
CA MET A 95 -6.98 10.83 1.38
C MET A 95 -8.15 10.78 2.36
N ALA A 96 -9.37 11.01 1.87
CA ALA A 96 -10.57 10.92 2.71
C ALA A 96 -10.84 9.49 3.17
N ALA A 97 -10.44 8.49 2.38
CA ALA A 97 -10.57 7.09 2.76
C ALA A 97 -9.64 6.70 3.91
N GLY A 98 -8.58 7.47 4.13
CA GLY A 98 -7.66 7.26 5.23
C GLY A 98 -6.21 7.02 4.84
N ALA A 99 -5.86 7.16 3.55
CA ALA A 99 -4.47 6.99 3.12
C ALA A 99 -3.59 8.09 3.70
N ARG A 100 -2.36 7.73 4.04
CA ARG A 100 -1.36 8.66 4.53
C ARG A 100 -0.71 9.46 3.40
N GLY A 101 -0.69 8.86 2.20
CA GLY A 101 -0.17 9.48 0.99
C GLY A 101 -0.57 8.69 -0.22
N TYR A 102 -0.19 9.17 -1.41
CA TYR A 102 -0.49 8.46 -2.66
C TYR A 102 0.60 8.70 -3.69
N LEU A 103 0.73 7.78 -4.63
CA LEU A 103 1.64 7.88 -5.77
C LEU A 103 0.89 7.56 -7.05
N SER A 104 1.20 8.27 -8.13
CA SER A 104 0.61 8.03 -9.45
C SER A 104 1.46 7.02 -10.23
N LYS A 105 0.82 6.12 -10.96
CA LYS A 105 1.50 5.23 -11.91
C LYS A 105 1.79 5.98 -13.20
N PRO A 106 2.91 5.73 -13.85
CA PRO A 106 4.00 4.84 -13.45
C PRO A 106 4.80 5.43 -12.30
N VAL A 107 5.12 4.60 -11.32
CA VAL A 107 5.79 5.05 -10.10
C VAL A 107 7.30 5.10 -10.32
N SER A 108 7.91 6.26 -10.05
CA SER A 108 9.37 6.36 -10.11
C SER A 108 9.98 5.73 -8.85
N VAL A 109 11.12 5.06 -9.02
CA VAL A 109 11.84 4.42 -7.92
C VAL A 109 12.16 5.43 -6.82
N MET A 110 12.65 6.62 -7.19
CA MET A 110 13.00 7.64 -6.21
C MET A 110 11.80 8.13 -5.42
N LYS A 111 10.69 8.42 -6.10
CA LYS A 111 9.47 8.88 -5.42
C LYS A 111 8.91 7.81 -4.50
N PHE A 112 8.98 6.55 -4.93
CA PHE A 112 8.51 5.42 -4.14
C PHE A 112 9.30 5.32 -2.83
N LEU A 113 10.62 5.34 -2.91
CA LEU A 113 11.47 5.24 -1.73
C LEU A 113 11.33 6.46 -0.81
N GLU A 114 11.21 7.65 -1.39
CA GLU A 114 10.99 8.87 -0.62
C GLU A 114 9.68 8.80 0.17
N ALA A 115 8.61 8.32 -0.48
CA ALA A 115 7.31 8.21 0.18
C ALA A 115 7.33 7.17 1.30
N VAL A 116 7.95 6.02 1.06
CA VAL A 116 8.07 4.97 2.08
C VAL A 116 8.87 5.48 3.28
N ASN A 117 10.02 6.08 3.03
CA ASN A 117 10.87 6.60 4.10
C ASN A 117 10.22 7.78 4.82
N GLY A 118 9.47 8.60 4.12
CA GLY A 118 8.75 9.73 4.72
C GLY A 118 7.68 9.29 5.70
N ILE A 119 7.05 8.15 5.44
CA ILE A 119 6.01 7.61 6.34
C ILE A 119 6.63 6.84 7.50
N LEU A 120 7.65 6.06 7.23
CA LEU A 120 8.27 5.20 8.25
C LEU A 120 9.34 5.91 9.08
N GLY A 121 9.81 7.04 8.63
CA GLY A 121 10.86 7.81 9.29
C GLY A 121 12.22 7.37 8.89
#